data_67b6bc2af043e588a47bdeb07e97ac0f
#
_entry.id   67b6bc2af043e588a47bdeb07e97ac0f
#
_cell.length_a   1.000
_cell.length_b   1.000
_cell.length_c   1.000
_cell.angle_alpha   90.00
_cell.angle_beta   90.00
_cell.angle_gamma   90.00
#
_symmetry.space_group_name_H-M   'P 1'
#
loop_
_entity.id
_entity.type
_entity.pdbx_description
1 polymer ?
#
loop_
_entity_poly.entity_id
_entity_poly.type
_entity_poly.pdbx_seq_one_letter_code
_entity_poly.pdbx_strand_id
1 'polypeptide(L)'
;HGYHTAMVGKWHLGFDEKGYDRRLGGGPIDRGFDHYFGIRASTDIPPYFYIRQDRVVVPPTSHIDANQSEGWSPIQGAFWREGGIAPGLELKDVLPRFTREAIQVIHRHSAIASEESLFLYLAYPAPHTPWLPSPSFVGKSAAGMYGDFTMMVDHMVGEVLQALEDAGMTEDTLVIFS
;
A
#
# COMPACT_ATOMS: atom_id res chain seq x y z
N HIS A 1 -16.36 -16.71 9.73
CA HIS A 1 -17.36 -15.76 10.26
C HIS A 1 -18.18 -15.08 9.15
N GLY A 2 -18.16 -15.59 7.88
CA GLY A 2 -18.97 -15.06 6.78
C GLY A 2 -18.50 -13.69 6.25
N TYR A 3 -17.21 -13.41 6.34
CA TYR A 3 -16.59 -12.26 5.70
C TYR A 3 -15.67 -12.70 4.57
N HIS A 4 -15.74 -12.00 3.43
CA HIS A 4 -14.66 -11.98 2.47
C HIS A 4 -13.59 -11.00 2.98
N THR A 5 -12.36 -11.48 3.17
CA THR A 5 -11.32 -10.72 3.85
C THR A 5 -10.23 -10.28 2.88
N ALA A 6 -9.94 -8.99 2.84
CA ALA A 6 -8.91 -8.43 1.97
C ALA A 6 -7.94 -7.52 2.76
N MET A 7 -6.66 -7.65 2.46
CA MET A 7 -5.65 -6.72 2.94
C MET A 7 -4.92 -6.10 1.75
N VAL A 8 -4.78 -4.78 1.77
CA VAL A 8 -3.98 -4.02 0.81
C VAL A 8 -3.00 -3.15 1.57
N GLY A 9 -1.70 -3.26 1.24
CA GLY A 9 -0.69 -2.39 1.82
C GLY A 9 0.48 -3.10 2.48
N LYS A 10 1.05 -2.47 3.50
CA LYS A 10 2.24 -2.91 4.21
C LYS A 10 1.91 -4.04 5.19
N TRP A 11 2.63 -5.16 5.09
CA TRP A 11 2.53 -6.28 6.05
C TRP A 11 3.41 -6.09 7.29
N HIS A 12 4.69 -5.99 7.13
CA HIS A 12 5.74 -5.75 8.15
C HIS A 12 5.90 -6.80 9.26
N LEU A 13 5.21 -7.92 9.20
CA LEU A 13 5.30 -8.97 10.21
C LEU A 13 6.18 -10.16 9.76
N GLY A 14 6.87 -10.00 8.62
CA GLY A 14 7.77 -10.99 8.07
C GLY A 14 7.08 -11.99 7.14
N PHE A 15 7.91 -12.62 6.33
CA PHE A 15 7.58 -13.73 5.45
C PHE A 15 8.67 -14.79 5.54
N ASP A 16 8.32 -16.04 5.25
CA ASP A 16 9.27 -17.13 5.01
C ASP A 16 9.87 -16.97 3.60
N GLU A 17 10.90 -16.12 3.49
CA GLU A 17 11.54 -15.78 2.22
C GLU A 17 12.58 -16.84 1.85
N LYS A 18 12.21 -17.80 0.99
CA LYS A 18 13.09 -18.86 0.47
C LYS A 18 13.44 -18.69 -1.02
N GLY A 19 13.32 -17.47 -1.52
CA GLY A 19 13.48 -17.10 -2.93
C GLY A 19 12.24 -16.41 -3.48
N TYR A 20 12.37 -15.76 -4.63
CA TYR A 20 11.30 -14.95 -5.23
C TYR A 20 10.44 -15.73 -6.22
N ASP A 21 10.83 -16.93 -6.58
CA ASP A 21 10.12 -17.86 -7.48
C ASP A 21 9.11 -18.77 -6.76
N ARG A 22 9.09 -18.70 -5.42
CA ARG A 22 8.31 -19.58 -4.55
C ARG A 22 7.24 -18.83 -3.79
N ARG A 23 6.38 -19.61 -3.14
CA ARG A 23 5.40 -19.10 -2.17
C ARG A 23 6.11 -18.42 -1.00
N LEU A 24 5.64 -17.22 -0.64
CA LEU A 24 6.03 -16.51 0.57
C LEU A 24 5.10 -16.92 1.72
N GLY A 25 5.57 -17.82 2.57
CA GLY A 25 4.82 -18.28 3.74
C GLY A 25 4.77 -17.24 4.86
N GLY A 26 3.85 -17.40 5.80
CA GLY A 26 3.74 -16.56 7.01
C GLY A 26 3.09 -15.18 6.78
N GLY A 27 2.71 -14.87 5.55
CA GLY A 27 2.06 -13.62 5.19
C GLY A 27 0.56 -13.56 5.50
N PRO A 28 -0.16 -12.53 4.99
CA PRO A 28 -1.59 -12.32 5.25
C PRO A 28 -2.47 -13.51 4.87
N ILE A 29 -2.18 -14.19 3.77
CA ILE A 29 -2.96 -15.37 3.33
C ILE A 29 -2.90 -16.49 4.38
N ASP A 30 -1.74 -16.73 4.99
CA ASP A 30 -1.59 -17.71 6.06
C ASP A 30 -2.20 -17.25 7.40
N ARG A 31 -2.63 -16.01 7.48
CA ARG A 31 -3.27 -15.40 8.66
C ARG A 31 -4.78 -15.20 8.49
N GLY A 32 -5.36 -15.73 7.40
CA GLY A 32 -6.79 -15.78 7.18
C GLY A 32 -7.36 -14.69 6.28
N PHE A 33 -6.52 -13.93 5.57
CA PHE A 33 -6.98 -13.07 4.48
C PHE A 33 -7.19 -13.88 3.19
N ASP A 34 -8.33 -13.70 2.55
CA ASP A 34 -8.65 -14.32 1.25
C ASP A 34 -7.93 -13.60 0.10
N HIS A 35 -7.68 -12.30 0.27
CA HIS A 35 -6.97 -11.47 -0.70
C HIS A 35 -5.87 -10.65 -0.04
N TYR A 36 -4.71 -10.62 -0.70
CA TYR A 36 -3.61 -9.72 -0.32
C TYR A 36 -2.95 -9.10 -1.55
N PHE A 37 -2.74 -7.79 -1.49
CA PHE A 37 -1.82 -7.07 -2.36
C PHE A 37 -1.03 -6.05 -1.53
N GLY A 38 0.29 -6.11 -1.58
CA GLY A 38 1.07 -5.20 -0.74
C GLY A 38 2.57 -5.31 -0.91
N ILE A 39 3.26 -4.82 0.12
CA ILE A 39 4.71 -4.86 0.28
C ILE A 39 5.09 -5.52 1.60
N ARG A 40 6.29 -6.09 1.64
CA ARG A 40 6.80 -6.84 2.81
C ARG A 40 7.08 -5.97 4.04
N ALA A 41 7.55 -4.75 3.82
CA ALA A 41 7.95 -3.80 4.86
C ALA A 41 7.62 -2.37 4.41
N SER A 42 8.18 -1.35 5.07
CA SER A 42 8.04 0.05 4.66
C SER A 42 8.76 0.33 3.34
N THR A 43 8.32 1.37 2.65
CA THR A 43 8.86 1.81 1.36
C THR A 43 10.28 2.39 1.44
N ASP A 44 10.89 2.43 2.61
CA ASP A 44 12.30 2.78 2.85
C ASP A 44 13.18 1.55 3.12
N ILE A 45 12.61 0.33 3.14
CA ILE A 45 13.32 -0.91 3.51
C ILE A 45 13.35 -1.89 2.34
N PRO A 46 14.54 -2.11 1.73
CA PRO A 46 14.70 -3.05 0.64
C PRO A 46 14.58 -4.52 1.11
N PRO A 47 14.40 -5.46 0.19
CA PRO A 47 14.16 -5.30 -1.23
C PRO A 47 12.73 -4.81 -1.55
N TYR A 48 12.61 -4.03 -2.63
CA TYR A 48 11.35 -3.38 -3.02
C TYR A 48 10.65 -4.17 -4.13
N PHE A 49 9.50 -4.76 -3.80
CA PHE A 49 8.65 -5.49 -4.75
C PHE A 49 7.23 -5.60 -4.21
N TYR A 50 6.29 -5.78 -5.12
CA TYR A 50 4.91 -6.09 -4.74
C TYR A 50 4.71 -7.59 -4.55
N ILE A 51 3.80 -7.90 -3.64
CA ILE A 51 3.30 -9.26 -3.38
C ILE A 51 1.82 -9.29 -3.73
N ARG A 52 1.39 -10.31 -4.49
CA ARG A 52 -0.01 -10.60 -4.72
C ARG A 52 -0.31 -11.99 -4.16
N GLN A 53 -1.29 -12.07 -3.27
CA GLN A 53 -1.56 -13.27 -2.48
C GLN A 53 -0.30 -13.70 -1.69
N ASP A 54 0.29 -14.77 -2.04
CA ASP A 54 1.50 -15.32 -1.43
C ASP A 54 2.70 -15.38 -2.42
N ARG A 55 2.65 -14.56 -3.49
CA ARG A 55 3.68 -14.57 -4.53
C ARG A 55 4.22 -13.18 -4.85
N VAL A 56 5.51 -13.15 -5.14
CA VAL A 56 6.18 -11.95 -5.68
C VAL A 56 5.63 -11.66 -7.08
N VAL A 57 5.21 -10.41 -7.32
CA VAL A 57 4.68 -9.99 -8.63
C VAL A 57 5.80 -9.90 -9.67
N VAL A 58 6.88 -9.20 -9.32
CA VAL A 58 8.11 -9.10 -10.13
C VAL A 58 9.29 -9.16 -9.16
N PRO A 59 10.23 -10.09 -9.34
CA PRO A 59 11.42 -10.18 -8.48
C PRO A 59 12.29 -8.93 -8.50
N PRO A 60 12.92 -8.56 -7.37
CA PRO A 60 13.77 -7.37 -7.25
C PRO A 60 15.16 -7.60 -7.87
N THR A 61 15.23 -7.69 -9.18
CA THR A 61 16.46 -7.99 -9.96
C THR A 61 17.22 -6.75 -10.39
N SER A 62 16.66 -5.55 -10.21
CA SER A 62 17.34 -4.26 -10.40
C SER A 62 17.88 -3.74 -9.07
N HIS A 63 18.65 -2.64 -9.13
CA HIS A 63 19.20 -1.97 -7.96
C HIS A 63 18.69 -0.52 -7.91
N ILE A 64 18.47 -0.01 -6.70
CA ILE A 64 18.22 1.42 -6.41
C ILE A 64 19.24 1.89 -5.39
N ASP A 65 19.86 3.05 -5.65
CA ASP A 65 20.76 3.68 -4.71
C ASP A 65 19.99 4.32 -3.55
N ALA A 66 20.63 4.47 -2.40
CA ALA A 66 20.06 5.16 -1.26
C ALA A 66 19.77 6.63 -1.59
N ASN A 67 18.74 7.18 -0.95
CA ASN A 67 18.40 8.59 -1.07
C ASN A 67 18.17 9.23 0.29
N GLN A 68 18.52 10.51 0.40
CA GLN A 68 18.23 11.37 1.55
C GLN A 68 17.79 12.75 1.06
N SER A 69 16.91 13.40 1.81
CA SER A 69 16.50 14.78 1.54
C SER A 69 17.38 15.76 2.30
N GLU A 70 17.89 16.76 1.60
CA GLU A 70 18.60 17.88 2.22
C GLU A 70 17.63 18.67 3.14
N GLY A 71 18.13 19.12 4.28
CA GLY A 71 17.35 19.90 5.25
C GLY A 71 16.44 19.08 6.17
N TRP A 72 16.43 17.75 6.04
CA TRP A 72 15.68 16.84 6.91
C TRP A 72 16.62 15.96 7.73
N SER A 73 16.10 15.32 8.78
CA SER A 73 16.88 14.30 9.49
C SER A 73 17.20 13.11 8.56
N PRO A 74 18.24 12.31 8.86
CA PRO A 74 18.70 11.25 7.96
C PRO A 74 17.65 10.21 7.56
N ILE A 75 16.54 10.13 8.31
CA ILE A 75 15.45 9.15 8.06
C ILE A 75 14.11 9.81 7.72
N GLN A 76 14.12 11.10 7.38
CA GLN A 76 12.91 11.87 7.01
C GLN A 76 12.99 12.34 5.55
N GLY A 77 11.89 12.93 5.06
CA GLY A 77 11.80 13.36 3.67
C GLY A 77 11.71 12.20 2.69
N ALA A 78 12.31 12.37 1.53
CA ALA A 78 12.41 11.33 0.50
C ALA A 78 13.57 10.36 0.82
N PHE A 79 13.48 9.69 1.96
CA PHE A 79 14.51 8.78 2.47
C PHE A 79 14.19 7.32 2.10
N TRP A 80 15.16 6.63 1.51
CA TRP A 80 15.14 5.17 1.36
C TRP A 80 16.57 4.61 1.32
N ARG A 81 16.70 3.33 1.65
CA ARG A 81 17.96 2.59 1.65
C ARG A 81 18.22 1.98 0.28
N GLU A 82 19.49 1.87 -0.07
CA GLU A 82 19.92 1.12 -1.26
C GLU A 82 19.51 -0.34 -1.18
N GLY A 83 19.29 -0.97 -2.34
CA GLY A 83 19.05 -2.41 -2.40
C GLY A 83 18.35 -2.88 -3.66
N GLY A 84 17.91 -4.13 -3.62
CA GLY A 84 17.18 -4.72 -4.74
C GLY A 84 15.80 -4.08 -4.92
N ILE A 85 15.42 -3.83 -6.18
CA ILE A 85 14.12 -3.31 -6.56
C ILE A 85 13.58 -4.06 -7.78
N ALA A 86 12.28 -4.29 -7.81
CA ALA A 86 11.63 -4.88 -8.97
C ALA A 86 11.73 -3.93 -10.17
N PRO A 87 12.11 -4.42 -11.37
CA PRO A 87 12.11 -3.61 -12.58
C PRO A 87 10.78 -2.88 -12.79
N GLY A 88 10.84 -1.58 -13.02
CA GLY A 88 9.66 -0.74 -13.25
C GLY A 88 8.86 -0.35 -12.00
N LEU A 89 9.29 -0.74 -10.80
CA LEU A 89 8.71 -0.23 -9.56
C LEU A 89 9.33 1.13 -9.22
N GLU A 90 8.48 2.12 -9.01
CA GLU A 90 8.87 3.43 -8.49
C GLU A 90 8.23 3.63 -7.11
N LEU A 91 9.02 4.04 -6.11
CA LEU A 91 8.54 4.17 -4.72
C LEU A 91 7.40 5.20 -4.57
N LYS A 92 7.40 6.25 -5.41
CA LYS A 92 6.31 7.25 -5.45
C LYS A 92 4.95 6.67 -5.87
N ASP A 93 4.95 5.54 -6.59
CA ASP A 93 3.74 4.91 -7.11
C ASP A 93 3.12 3.90 -6.15
N VAL A 94 3.76 3.61 -5.02
CA VAL A 94 3.31 2.58 -4.06
C VAL A 94 1.95 2.94 -3.46
N LEU A 95 1.78 4.16 -2.94
CA LEU A 95 0.50 4.59 -2.38
C LEU A 95 -0.61 4.65 -3.43
N PRO A 96 -0.43 5.31 -4.59
CA PRO A 96 -1.43 5.28 -5.67
C PRO A 96 -1.81 3.87 -6.10
N ARG A 97 -0.85 2.95 -6.09
CA ARG A 97 -1.11 1.54 -6.41
C ARG A 97 -1.99 0.86 -5.38
N PHE A 98 -1.75 1.09 -4.08
CA PHE A 98 -2.59 0.53 -3.02
C PHE A 98 -4.01 1.09 -3.07
N THR A 99 -4.17 2.38 -3.30
CA THR A 99 -5.48 3.01 -3.48
C THR A 99 -6.27 2.34 -4.61
N ARG A 100 -5.65 2.18 -5.79
CA ARG A 100 -6.29 1.48 -6.93
C ARG A 100 -6.65 0.03 -6.61
N GLU A 101 -5.79 -0.71 -5.92
CA GLU A 101 -6.08 -2.11 -5.54
C GLU A 101 -7.23 -2.18 -4.52
N ALA A 102 -7.29 -1.27 -3.54
CA ALA A 102 -8.39 -1.18 -2.58
C ALA A 102 -9.73 -0.88 -3.28
N ILE A 103 -9.75 0.11 -4.17
CA ILE A 103 -10.91 0.44 -5.01
C ILE A 103 -11.36 -0.76 -5.84
N GLN A 104 -10.43 -1.49 -6.44
CA GLN A 104 -10.74 -2.71 -7.20
C GLN A 104 -11.31 -3.83 -6.33
N VAL A 105 -10.88 -3.95 -5.06
CA VAL A 105 -11.48 -4.90 -4.11
C VAL A 105 -12.93 -4.54 -3.84
N ILE A 106 -13.22 -3.28 -3.55
CA ILE A 106 -14.58 -2.77 -3.30
C ILE A 106 -15.49 -3.05 -4.49
N HIS A 107 -15.11 -2.62 -5.69
CA HIS A 107 -15.92 -2.80 -6.90
C HIS A 107 -16.12 -4.28 -7.27
N ARG A 108 -15.10 -5.12 -7.12
CA ARG A 108 -15.25 -6.56 -7.35
C ARG A 108 -16.20 -7.20 -6.37
N HIS A 109 -16.12 -6.81 -5.09
CA HIS A 109 -17.01 -7.35 -4.06
C HIS A 109 -18.47 -6.97 -4.35
N SER A 110 -18.74 -5.70 -4.64
CA SER A 110 -20.11 -5.26 -4.95
C SER A 110 -20.67 -5.91 -6.23
N ALA A 111 -19.82 -6.15 -7.25
CA ALA A 111 -20.23 -6.71 -8.53
C ALA A 111 -20.65 -8.19 -8.48
N ILE A 112 -20.12 -8.98 -7.53
CA ILE A 112 -20.48 -10.41 -7.40
C ILE A 112 -21.75 -10.63 -6.58
N ALA A 113 -22.40 -9.57 -6.10
CA ALA A 113 -23.61 -9.63 -5.28
C ALA A 113 -23.50 -10.70 -4.15
N SER A 114 -22.33 -10.73 -3.50
CA SER A 114 -22.05 -11.68 -2.42
C SER A 114 -22.95 -11.41 -1.22
N GLU A 115 -23.48 -12.48 -0.62
CA GLU A 115 -24.16 -12.41 0.69
C GLU A 115 -23.14 -12.22 1.83
N GLU A 116 -21.84 -12.40 1.57
CA GLU A 116 -20.77 -12.20 2.55
C GLU A 116 -20.44 -10.71 2.69
N SER A 117 -20.22 -10.26 3.91
CA SER A 117 -19.70 -8.91 4.18
C SER A 117 -18.23 -8.80 3.79
N LEU A 118 -17.79 -7.63 3.35
CA LEU A 118 -16.38 -7.34 3.09
C LEU A 118 -15.68 -6.85 4.37
N PHE A 119 -14.53 -7.45 4.69
CA PHE A 119 -13.55 -6.87 5.62
C PHE A 119 -12.32 -6.44 4.82
N LEU A 120 -12.15 -5.14 4.60
CA LEU A 120 -10.98 -4.57 3.92
C LEU A 120 -10.06 -3.87 4.94
N TYR A 121 -8.84 -4.39 5.09
CA TYR A 121 -7.78 -3.74 5.86
C TYR A 121 -6.82 -3.04 4.90
N LEU A 122 -6.92 -1.69 4.82
CA LEU A 122 -6.06 -0.85 4.00
C LEU A 122 -4.92 -0.29 4.86
N ALA A 123 -3.76 -0.95 4.79
CA ALA A 123 -2.57 -0.62 5.57
C ALA A 123 -1.59 0.25 4.77
N TYR A 124 -1.87 1.54 4.62
CA TYR A 124 -0.95 2.47 3.98
C TYR A 124 0.38 2.54 4.75
N PRO A 125 1.54 2.53 4.06
CA PRO A 125 2.84 2.81 4.68
C PRO A 125 3.05 4.33 4.93
N ALA A 126 2.01 5.09 5.03
CA ALA A 126 1.99 6.55 5.19
C ALA A 126 1.35 6.93 6.53
N PRO A 127 1.78 8.06 7.13
CA PRO A 127 2.75 9.03 6.65
C PRO A 127 4.21 8.70 6.99
N HIS A 128 4.58 7.43 7.08
CA HIS A 128 5.98 7.01 7.22
C HIS A 128 6.80 7.43 6.00
N THR A 129 8.10 7.66 6.18
CA THR A 129 9.05 7.93 5.08
C THR A 129 9.12 6.76 4.07
N PRO A 130 9.43 6.98 2.79
CA PRO A 130 9.71 8.24 2.11
C PRO A 130 8.47 9.08 1.83
N TRP A 131 8.59 10.40 2.03
CA TRP A 131 7.52 11.33 1.67
C TRP A 131 7.66 11.70 0.19
N LEU A 132 6.82 11.13 -0.63
CA LEU A 132 6.87 11.27 -2.08
C LEU A 132 5.52 11.78 -2.62
N PRO A 133 5.17 13.06 -2.33
CA PRO A 133 3.93 13.63 -2.84
C PRO A 133 3.96 13.66 -4.37
N SER A 134 2.83 13.34 -5.00
CA SER A 134 2.69 13.50 -6.44
C SER A 134 2.75 14.99 -6.84
N PRO A 135 3.09 15.33 -8.09
CA PRO A 135 3.26 16.72 -8.51
C PRO A 135 2.08 17.64 -8.22
N SER A 136 0.86 17.11 -8.18
CA SER A 136 -0.36 17.84 -7.86
C SER A 136 -0.44 18.33 -6.41
N PHE A 137 0.34 17.74 -5.49
CA PHE A 137 0.36 18.07 -4.07
C PHE A 137 1.61 18.85 -3.66
N VAL A 138 2.67 18.84 -4.47
CA VAL A 138 3.92 19.54 -4.16
C VAL A 138 3.68 21.04 -3.96
N GLY A 139 4.12 21.58 -2.81
CA GLY A 139 4.00 23.00 -2.46
C GLY A 139 2.57 23.44 -2.09
N LYS A 140 1.66 22.51 -1.79
CA LYS A 140 0.28 22.84 -1.39
C LYS A 140 0.12 23.05 0.10
N SER A 141 1.00 22.48 0.91
CA SER A 141 0.95 22.61 2.37
C SER A 141 1.96 23.64 2.89
N ALA A 142 1.56 24.39 3.92
CA ALA A 142 2.48 25.24 4.70
C ALA A 142 3.45 24.42 5.58
N ALA A 143 3.21 23.11 5.74
CA ALA A 143 4.06 22.19 6.51
C ALA A 143 5.11 21.47 5.64
N GLY A 144 5.38 21.98 4.43
CA GLY A 144 6.38 21.45 3.51
C GLY A 144 6.08 20.03 3.02
N MET A 145 7.13 19.29 2.67
CA MET A 145 7.01 17.95 2.05
C MET A 145 6.15 16.96 2.86
N TYR A 146 6.25 16.99 4.19
CA TYR A 146 5.42 16.14 5.06
C TYR A 146 3.93 16.47 4.92
N GLY A 147 3.60 17.77 4.96
CA GLY A 147 2.22 18.23 4.79
C GLY A 147 1.68 17.94 3.40
N ASP A 148 2.48 18.15 2.35
CA ASP A 148 2.11 17.81 0.97
C ASP A 148 1.80 16.32 0.83
N PHE A 149 2.65 15.47 1.43
CA PHE A 149 2.46 14.02 1.44
C PHE A 149 1.20 13.60 2.21
N THR A 150 0.95 14.22 3.37
CA THR A 150 -0.24 13.96 4.18
C THR A 150 -1.52 14.38 3.44
N MET A 151 -1.51 15.53 2.74
CA MET A 151 -2.63 15.94 1.87
C MET A 151 -2.89 14.93 0.75
N MET A 152 -1.85 14.35 0.16
CA MET A 152 -2.00 13.28 -0.82
C MET A 152 -2.65 12.03 -0.21
N VAL A 153 -2.25 11.65 1.00
CA VAL A 153 -2.85 10.49 1.72
C VAL A 153 -4.32 10.73 2.01
N ASP A 154 -4.68 11.92 2.50
CA ASP A 154 -6.06 12.31 2.77
C ASP A 154 -6.92 12.24 1.49
N HIS A 155 -6.41 12.77 0.39
CA HIS A 155 -7.08 12.65 -0.91
C HIS A 155 -7.31 11.19 -1.33
N MET A 156 -6.32 10.32 -1.15
CA MET A 156 -6.44 8.89 -1.46
C MET A 156 -7.46 8.17 -0.59
N VAL A 157 -7.57 8.55 0.68
CA VAL A 157 -8.66 8.07 1.54
C VAL A 157 -10.01 8.51 0.97
N GLY A 158 -10.12 9.76 0.52
CA GLY A 158 -11.31 10.28 -0.17
C GLY A 158 -11.69 9.46 -1.41
N GLU A 159 -10.69 9.05 -2.24
CA GLU A 159 -10.95 8.18 -3.40
C GLU A 159 -11.52 6.81 -3.00
N VAL A 160 -11.04 6.24 -1.89
CA VAL A 160 -11.57 4.97 -1.38
C VAL A 160 -13.00 5.12 -0.85
N LEU A 161 -13.29 6.23 -0.14
CA LEU A 161 -14.65 6.53 0.32
C LEU A 161 -15.61 6.77 -0.86
N GLN A 162 -15.17 7.46 -1.90
CA GLN A 162 -15.92 7.63 -3.13
C GLN A 162 -16.24 6.29 -3.82
N ALA A 163 -15.28 5.36 -3.81
CA ALA A 163 -15.51 4.02 -4.36
C ALA A 163 -16.57 3.22 -3.59
N LEU A 164 -16.72 3.43 -2.27
CA LEU A 164 -17.82 2.85 -1.48
C LEU A 164 -19.17 3.45 -1.89
N GLU A 165 -19.21 4.75 -2.13
CA GLU A 165 -20.41 5.46 -2.60
C GLU A 165 -20.80 4.95 -4.00
N ASP A 166 -19.86 4.93 -4.94
CA ASP A 166 -20.08 4.46 -6.32
C ASP A 166 -20.52 2.98 -6.37
N ALA A 167 -20.09 2.18 -5.39
CA ALA A 167 -20.49 0.78 -5.23
C ALA A 167 -21.83 0.59 -4.49
N GLY A 168 -22.45 1.69 -3.99
CA GLY A 168 -23.69 1.63 -3.21
C GLY A 168 -23.54 0.98 -1.84
N MET A 169 -22.34 1.00 -1.26
CA MET A 169 -22.01 0.30 -0.01
C MET A 169 -21.93 1.23 1.22
N THR A 170 -22.07 2.54 1.05
CA THR A 170 -21.82 3.54 2.12
C THR A 170 -22.67 3.31 3.36
N GLU A 171 -23.98 3.09 3.20
CA GLU A 171 -24.92 2.97 4.32
C GLU A 171 -24.70 1.69 5.16
N ASP A 172 -24.12 0.65 4.56
CA ASP A 172 -23.88 -0.64 5.19
C ASP A 172 -22.40 -0.86 5.56
N THR A 173 -21.55 0.19 5.50
CA THR A 173 -20.11 0.09 5.77
C THR A 173 -19.71 0.90 6.99
N LEU A 174 -19.08 0.24 7.96
CA LEU A 174 -18.37 0.90 9.05
C LEU A 174 -16.93 1.21 8.60
N VAL A 175 -16.59 2.50 8.51
CA VAL A 175 -15.22 2.96 8.23
C VAL A 175 -14.52 3.32 9.52
N ILE A 176 -13.33 2.73 9.73
CA ILE A 176 -12.47 3.02 10.90
C ILE A 176 -11.16 3.60 10.36
N PHE A 177 -10.84 4.82 10.76
CA PHE A 177 -9.55 5.46 10.51
C PHE A 177 -8.74 5.52 11.82
N SER A 178 -7.47 5.02 11.79
CA SER A 178 -6.60 4.97 12.98
C SER A 178 -5.16 5.38 12.65
#